data_712eb304f0c0c35f3b7fc95cd4f1ab8e
#
_entry.id   712eb304f0c0c35f3b7fc95cd4f1ab8e
#
_cell.length_a   1.000
_cell.length_b   1.000
_cell.length_c   1.000
_cell.angle_alpha   90.00
_cell.angle_beta   90.00
_cell.angle_gamma   90.00
#
_symmetry.space_group_name_H-M   'P 1'
#
loop_
_entity.id
_entity.type
_entity.pdbx_description
1 polymer ?
#
loop_
_entity_poly.entity_id
_entity_poly.type
_entity_poly.pdbx_seq_one_letter_code
_entity_poly.pdbx_strand_id
1 'polypeptide(L)'
;MKDYLIKATVPGVRAFCTVTTESVAEAVTRHDCYPIAAAALGRTMTASLLLAANLKTDECITIRICGNGPLGEVVADAGANGIVRGTVRNPHIDLPLKNGKLDVGGAIGIGLISVTRFTGMKQPFTGSSHLVTGEIAEDLTNYLAWPGTSHSSNRRPGTARW
;
A
#
# COMPACT_ATOMS: atom_id res chain seq x y z
N MET A 1 15.41 13.28 10.53
CA MET A 1 16.08 11.94 10.47
C MET A 1 15.88 11.43 9.07
N LYS A 2 16.93 11.10 8.32
CA LYS A 2 16.78 10.65 6.93
C LYS A 2 15.98 9.35 6.86
N ASP A 3 15.13 9.22 5.85
CA ASP A 3 14.42 7.98 5.57
C ASP A 3 15.40 6.86 5.19
N TYR A 4 15.07 5.64 5.56
CA TYR A 4 15.89 4.47 5.23
C TYR A 4 15.06 3.21 5.15
N LEU A 5 15.59 2.20 4.46
CA LEU A 5 15.04 0.85 4.37
C LEU A 5 16.12 -0.16 4.78
N ILE A 6 15.78 -1.02 5.73
CA ILE A 6 16.63 -2.10 6.22
C ILE A 6 16.11 -3.42 5.68
N LYS A 7 17.02 -4.24 5.17
CA LYS A 7 16.76 -5.63 4.77
C LYS A 7 17.61 -6.53 5.66
N ALA A 8 16.99 -7.45 6.37
CA ALA A 8 17.65 -8.45 7.17
C ALA A 8 17.30 -9.85 6.66
N THR A 9 18.30 -10.75 6.65
CA THR A 9 18.11 -12.13 6.19
C THR A 9 18.84 -13.08 7.13
N VAL A 10 18.11 -14.08 7.60
CA VAL A 10 18.67 -15.24 8.30
C VAL A 10 18.11 -16.51 7.63
N PRO A 11 18.68 -17.70 7.86
CA PRO A 11 18.15 -18.93 7.27
C PRO A 11 16.64 -19.08 7.50
N GLY A 12 15.87 -19.15 6.42
CA GLY A 12 14.42 -19.32 6.46
C GLY A 12 13.60 -18.05 6.73
N VAL A 13 14.21 -16.90 7.03
CA VAL A 13 13.48 -15.65 7.34
C VAL A 13 14.10 -14.44 6.64
N ARG A 14 13.25 -13.60 6.06
CA ARG A 14 13.61 -12.25 5.60
C ARG A 14 12.73 -11.21 6.31
N ALA A 15 13.34 -10.14 6.76
CA ALA A 15 12.64 -9.02 7.38
C ALA A 15 12.96 -7.72 6.63
N PHE A 16 11.95 -6.86 6.49
CA PHE A 16 12.07 -5.53 5.92
C PHE A 16 11.52 -4.52 6.91
N CYS A 17 12.24 -3.42 7.10
CA CYS A 17 11.81 -2.32 7.95
C CYS A 17 12.14 -1.01 7.24
N THR A 18 11.24 -0.03 7.32
CA THR A 18 11.47 1.28 6.72
C THR A 18 11.02 2.41 7.64
N VAL A 19 11.73 3.53 7.56
CA VAL A 19 11.32 4.83 8.08
C VAL A 19 11.04 5.71 6.88
N THR A 20 9.87 6.35 6.85
CA THR A 20 9.34 7.12 5.72
C THR A 20 8.88 8.51 6.12
N THR A 21 9.38 9.02 7.23
CA THR A 21 8.90 10.27 7.85
C THR A 21 9.05 11.46 6.91
N GLU A 22 10.21 11.62 6.26
CA GLU A 22 10.50 12.75 5.39
C GLU A 22 9.73 12.63 4.06
N SER A 23 9.73 11.46 3.44
CA SER A 23 8.98 11.22 2.19
C SER A 23 7.48 11.41 2.35
N VAL A 24 6.92 10.94 3.48
CA VAL A 24 5.50 11.12 3.78
C VAL A 24 5.19 12.57 4.09
N ALA A 25 6.02 13.26 4.89
CA ALA A 25 5.82 14.69 5.20
C ALA A 25 5.83 15.54 3.92
N GLU A 26 6.73 15.25 2.98
CA GLU A 26 6.76 15.94 1.69
C GLU A 26 5.49 15.69 0.87
N ALA A 27 5.03 14.43 0.79
CA ALA A 27 3.80 14.09 0.07
C ALA A 27 2.57 14.76 0.71
N VAL A 28 2.47 14.73 2.04
CA VAL A 28 1.39 15.38 2.80
C VAL A 28 1.36 16.89 2.53
N THR A 29 2.53 17.53 2.52
CA THR A 29 2.65 18.98 2.23
C THR A 29 2.26 19.29 0.79
N ARG A 30 2.73 18.50 -0.18
CA ARG A 30 2.43 18.70 -1.62
C ARG A 30 0.95 18.53 -1.96
N HIS A 31 0.26 17.63 -1.28
CA HIS A 31 -1.16 17.34 -1.48
C HIS A 31 -2.06 18.12 -0.51
N ASP A 32 -1.49 18.93 0.38
CA ASP A 32 -2.23 19.68 1.41
C ASP A 32 -3.20 18.78 2.20
N CYS A 33 -2.69 17.64 2.68
CA CYS A 33 -3.52 16.61 3.30
C CYS A 33 -3.95 16.98 4.72
N TYR A 34 -5.24 16.82 5.03
CA TYR A 34 -5.75 16.79 6.38
C TYR A 34 -5.30 15.50 7.11
N PRO A 35 -5.36 15.44 8.45
CA PRO A 35 -4.75 14.35 9.24
C PRO A 35 -5.17 12.94 8.83
N ILE A 36 -6.43 12.72 8.48
CA ILE A 36 -6.94 11.40 8.05
C ILE A 36 -6.34 11.01 6.70
N ALA A 37 -6.34 11.93 5.73
CA ALA A 37 -5.76 11.71 4.42
C ALA A 37 -4.24 11.51 4.52
N ALA A 38 -3.55 12.28 5.37
CA ALA A 38 -2.13 12.15 5.65
C ALA A 38 -1.80 10.76 6.22
N ALA A 39 -2.59 10.28 7.17
CA ALA A 39 -2.41 8.95 7.75
C ALA A 39 -2.63 7.83 6.71
N ALA A 40 -3.66 7.93 5.90
CA ALA A 40 -3.95 6.96 4.84
C ALA A 40 -2.84 6.94 3.78
N LEU A 41 -2.44 8.12 3.28
CA LEU A 41 -1.37 8.28 2.29
C LEU A 41 -0.04 7.73 2.82
N GLY A 42 0.35 8.12 4.04
CA GLY A 42 1.60 7.69 4.65
C GLY A 42 1.67 6.18 4.87
N ARG A 43 0.60 5.56 5.37
CA ARG A 43 0.52 4.10 5.52
C ARG A 43 0.64 3.39 4.16
N THR A 44 -0.03 3.89 3.12
CA THR A 44 0.03 3.30 1.77
C THR A 44 1.41 3.44 1.14
N MET A 45 2.07 4.59 1.28
CA MET A 45 3.44 4.81 0.80
C MET A 45 4.44 3.90 1.52
N THR A 46 4.34 3.79 2.85
CA THR A 46 5.19 2.90 3.64
C THR A 46 5.01 1.44 3.24
N ALA A 47 3.76 1.00 3.08
CA ALA A 47 3.41 -0.34 2.62
C ALA A 47 3.99 -0.64 1.24
N SER A 48 3.90 0.32 0.30
CA SER A 48 4.46 0.16 -1.05
C SER A 48 5.98 -0.02 -1.03
N LEU A 49 6.71 0.74 -0.19
CA LEU A 49 8.16 0.59 -0.02
C LEU A 49 8.53 -0.78 0.58
N LEU A 50 7.79 -1.26 1.58
CA LEU A 50 8.03 -2.57 2.17
C LEU A 50 7.85 -3.69 1.14
N LEU A 51 6.83 -3.63 0.31
CA LEU A 51 6.62 -4.61 -0.76
C LEU A 51 7.68 -4.47 -1.87
N ALA A 52 8.06 -3.24 -2.23
CA ALA A 52 9.10 -2.97 -3.22
C ALA A 52 10.49 -3.41 -2.78
N ALA A 53 10.73 -3.57 -1.47
CA ALA A 53 12.02 -3.98 -0.92
C ALA A 53 12.53 -5.32 -1.46
N ASN A 54 11.65 -6.19 -1.96
CA ASN A 54 12.00 -7.50 -2.53
C ASN A 54 12.00 -7.51 -4.06
N LEU A 55 11.82 -6.37 -4.71
CA LEU A 55 11.79 -6.24 -6.16
C LEU A 55 13.21 -6.22 -6.75
N LYS A 56 13.30 -6.57 -8.04
CA LYS A 56 14.52 -6.40 -8.86
C LYS A 56 14.62 -4.97 -9.38
N THR A 57 15.80 -4.58 -9.86
CA THR A 57 16.21 -3.20 -10.14
C THR A 57 15.21 -2.38 -10.98
N ASP A 58 14.58 -2.98 -11.99
CA ASP A 58 13.68 -2.27 -12.91
C ASP A 58 12.20 -2.54 -12.63
N GLU A 59 11.91 -3.17 -11.49
CA GLU A 59 10.55 -3.48 -11.11
C GLU A 59 9.98 -2.38 -10.21
N CYS A 60 8.68 -2.20 -10.29
CA CYS A 60 7.93 -1.34 -9.39
C CYS A 60 6.60 -1.98 -8.98
N ILE A 61 6.05 -1.48 -7.90
CA ILE A 61 4.79 -1.93 -7.34
C ILE A 61 3.87 -0.73 -7.12
N THR A 62 2.60 -0.91 -7.42
CA THR A 62 1.54 0.05 -7.11
C THR A 62 0.57 -0.60 -6.14
N ILE A 63 0.34 0.05 -5.01
CA ILE A 63 -0.80 -0.25 -4.12
C ILE A 63 -1.89 0.78 -4.40
N ARG A 64 -3.08 0.28 -4.68
CA ARG A 64 -4.29 1.08 -4.86
C ARG A 64 -5.35 0.63 -3.87
N ILE A 65 -5.83 1.56 -3.07
CA ILE A 65 -6.92 1.36 -2.12
C ILE A 65 -8.08 2.22 -2.61
N CYS A 66 -9.20 1.59 -2.91
CA CYS A 66 -10.39 2.27 -3.41
C CYS A 66 -11.60 1.83 -2.58
N GLY A 67 -12.25 2.79 -1.95
CA GLY A 67 -13.42 2.55 -1.13
C GLY A 67 -14.57 3.51 -1.44
N ASN A 68 -15.74 3.22 -0.87
CA ASN A 68 -16.93 4.06 -1.03
C ASN A 68 -17.06 5.17 0.02
N GLY A 69 -16.06 5.27 0.92
CA GLY A 69 -15.99 6.34 1.90
C GLY A 69 -15.54 7.68 1.30
N PRO A 70 -15.60 8.77 2.08
CA PRO A 70 -15.34 10.13 1.59
C PRO A 70 -13.89 10.34 1.11
N LEU A 71 -12.90 9.55 1.55
CA LEU A 71 -11.51 9.61 1.07
C LEU A 71 -11.39 9.21 -0.40
N GLY A 72 -12.25 8.29 -0.86
CA GLY A 72 -12.31 7.78 -2.21
C GLY A 72 -11.18 6.81 -2.53
N GLU A 73 -10.05 7.31 -2.96
CA GLU A 73 -8.94 6.50 -3.44
C GLU A 73 -7.60 6.99 -2.90
N VAL A 74 -6.74 6.04 -2.54
CA VAL A 74 -5.33 6.27 -2.21
C VAL A 74 -4.47 5.37 -3.08
N VAL A 75 -3.45 5.93 -3.72
CA VAL A 75 -2.51 5.19 -4.58
C VAL A 75 -1.10 5.51 -4.15
N ALA A 76 -0.25 4.51 -4.08
CA ALA A 76 1.18 4.70 -3.90
C ALA A 76 1.99 3.76 -4.79
N ASP A 77 3.02 4.31 -5.42
CA ASP A 77 3.98 3.58 -6.24
C ASP A 77 5.33 3.55 -5.53
N ALA A 78 5.99 2.40 -5.55
CA ALA A 78 7.37 2.28 -5.08
C ALA A 78 8.22 1.42 -6.03
N GLY A 79 9.44 1.85 -6.24
CA GLY A 79 10.44 1.13 -7.03
C GLY A 79 11.46 0.39 -6.17
N ALA A 80 12.15 -0.57 -6.77
CA ALA A 80 13.26 -1.30 -6.15
C ALA A 80 14.42 -0.38 -5.69
N ASN A 81 14.50 0.81 -6.28
CA ASN A 81 15.49 1.86 -5.95
C ASN A 81 15.15 2.66 -4.66
N GLY A 82 14.04 2.32 -3.99
CA GLY A 82 13.61 3.00 -2.77
C GLY A 82 12.86 4.32 -2.99
N ILE A 83 12.60 4.71 -4.23
CA ILE A 83 11.77 5.88 -4.54
C ILE A 83 10.31 5.50 -4.33
N VAL A 84 9.57 6.37 -3.63
CA VAL A 84 8.13 6.23 -3.41
C VAL A 84 7.42 7.54 -3.75
N ARG A 85 6.22 7.42 -4.28
CA ARG A 85 5.29 8.52 -4.48
C ARG A 85 3.87 8.04 -4.20
N GLY A 86 2.99 8.95 -3.84
CA GLY A 86 1.61 8.61 -3.56
C GLY A 86 0.68 9.78 -3.79
N THR A 87 -0.60 9.49 -3.90
CA THR A 87 -1.66 10.46 -4.05
C THR A 87 -2.93 9.98 -3.35
N VAL A 88 -3.77 10.91 -2.96
CA VAL A 88 -5.08 10.68 -2.37
C VAL A 88 -6.12 11.52 -3.11
N ARG A 89 -7.29 10.95 -3.38
CA ARG A 89 -8.32 11.63 -4.19
C ARG A 89 -8.88 12.85 -3.49
N ASN A 90 -9.26 12.71 -2.23
CA ASN A 90 -9.86 13.78 -1.43
C ASN A 90 -8.99 14.06 -0.21
N PRO A 91 -8.00 14.99 -0.31
CA PRO A 91 -7.05 15.25 0.78
C PRO A 91 -7.66 16.02 1.96
N HIS A 92 -8.74 16.77 1.78
CA HIS A 92 -9.34 17.67 2.76
C HIS A 92 -10.53 17.04 3.51
N ILE A 93 -10.38 15.79 3.96
CA ILE A 93 -11.42 15.10 4.71
C ILE A 93 -11.18 15.26 6.18
N ASP A 94 -12.23 15.62 6.90
CA ASP A 94 -12.26 15.62 8.35
C ASP A 94 -13.44 14.78 8.85
N LEU A 95 -13.15 13.82 9.73
CA LEU A 95 -14.13 12.98 10.40
C LEU A 95 -13.88 13.02 11.92
N PRO A 96 -14.92 12.87 12.75
CA PRO A 96 -14.75 12.75 14.18
C PRO A 96 -13.81 11.59 14.55
N LEU A 97 -13.06 11.77 15.62
CA LEU A 97 -12.21 10.71 16.14
C LEU A 97 -13.07 9.51 16.58
N LYS A 98 -12.63 8.32 16.21
CA LYS A 98 -13.22 7.06 16.63
C LYS A 98 -12.33 6.45 17.73
N ASN A 99 -12.86 6.30 18.92
CA ASN A 99 -12.10 5.80 20.08
C ASN A 99 -10.78 6.58 20.33
N GLY A 100 -10.81 7.90 20.13
CA GLY A 100 -9.65 8.78 20.32
C GLY A 100 -8.59 8.68 19.21
N LYS A 101 -8.86 8.00 18.10
CA LYS A 101 -7.95 7.84 16.96
C LYS A 101 -8.58 8.38 15.66
N LEU A 102 -7.74 8.69 14.68
CA LEU A 102 -8.20 9.04 13.32
C LEU A 102 -8.95 7.86 12.71
N ASP A 103 -10.18 8.07 12.24
CA ASP A 103 -11.01 7.02 11.62
C ASP A 103 -10.65 6.85 10.12
N VAL A 104 -9.49 6.29 9.86
CA VAL A 104 -9.02 6.00 8.49
C VAL A 104 -9.94 4.97 7.83
N GLY A 105 -10.34 3.94 8.59
CA GLY A 105 -11.26 2.91 8.08
C GLY A 105 -12.60 3.48 7.66
N GLY A 106 -13.21 4.37 8.46
CA GLY A 106 -14.44 5.07 8.09
C GLY A 106 -14.27 6.01 6.90
N ALA A 107 -13.10 6.65 6.78
CA ALA A 107 -12.80 7.52 5.65
C ALA A 107 -12.65 6.74 4.33
N ILE A 108 -12.10 5.53 4.35
CA ILE A 108 -11.97 4.66 3.17
C ILE A 108 -13.28 3.94 2.88
N GLY A 109 -13.94 3.41 3.92
CA GLY A 109 -15.17 2.65 3.78
C GLY A 109 -14.98 1.24 3.20
N ILE A 110 -16.05 0.69 2.61
CA ILE A 110 -16.05 -0.63 1.98
C ILE A 110 -15.41 -0.52 0.59
N GLY A 111 -14.49 -1.43 0.26
CA GLY A 111 -13.78 -1.35 -1.00
C GLY A 111 -12.79 -2.49 -1.24
N LEU A 112 -11.78 -2.18 -2.05
CA LEU A 112 -10.75 -3.11 -2.49
C LEU A 112 -9.36 -2.53 -2.26
N ILE A 113 -8.42 -3.38 -1.87
CA ILE A 113 -7.00 -3.19 -2.04
C ILE A 113 -6.54 -3.96 -3.27
N SER A 114 -5.79 -3.31 -4.13
CA SER A 114 -5.18 -3.90 -5.33
C SER A 114 -3.68 -3.64 -5.31
N VAL A 115 -2.91 -4.67 -5.59
CA VAL A 115 -1.46 -4.59 -5.68
C VAL A 115 -1.03 -5.01 -7.08
N THR A 116 -0.45 -4.07 -7.82
CA THR A 116 0.04 -4.28 -9.19
C THR A 116 1.56 -4.29 -9.19
N ARG A 117 2.15 -5.35 -9.73
CA ARG A 117 3.60 -5.47 -9.89
C ARG A 117 3.97 -5.38 -11.36
N PHE A 118 4.87 -4.47 -11.67
CA PHE A 118 5.45 -4.26 -13.00
C PHE A 118 6.83 -4.90 -13.03
N THR A 119 6.99 -5.94 -13.85
CA THR A 119 8.21 -6.77 -13.92
C THR A 119 8.96 -6.62 -15.24
N GLY A 120 8.68 -5.56 -16.02
CA GLY A 120 9.23 -5.41 -17.38
C GLY A 120 8.60 -6.33 -18.43
N MET A 121 7.64 -7.19 -18.03
CA MET A 121 6.89 -8.02 -18.99
C MET A 121 5.77 -7.22 -19.64
N LYS A 122 5.22 -7.73 -20.76
CA LYS A 122 4.16 -7.06 -21.54
C LYS A 122 2.91 -6.73 -20.73
N GLN A 123 2.61 -7.49 -19.67
CA GLN A 123 1.45 -7.25 -18.80
C GLN A 123 1.89 -7.30 -17.34
N PRO A 124 1.46 -6.31 -16.53
CA PRO A 124 1.69 -6.34 -15.08
C PRO A 124 0.84 -7.42 -14.40
N PHE A 125 1.28 -7.85 -13.23
CA PHE A 125 0.50 -8.73 -12.37
C PHE A 125 -0.29 -7.90 -11.38
N THR A 126 -1.60 -8.08 -11.32
CA THR A 126 -2.47 -7.44 -10.33
C THR A 126 -3.20 -8.49 -9.51
N GLY A 127 -3.08 -8.38 -8.19
CA GLY A 127 -3.91 -9.09 -7.23
C GLY A 127 -4.82 -8.10 -6.50
N SER A 128 -6.00 -8.54 -6.10
CA SER A 128 -6.95 -7.72 -5.36
C SER A 128 -7.65 -8.50 -4.27
N SER A 129 -7.99 -7.84 -3.15
CA SER A 129 -8.85 -8.39 -2.11
C SER A 129 -9.80 -7.31 -1.56
N HIS A 130 -10.89 -7.76 -0.93
CA HIS A 130 -11.77 -6.85 -0.21
C HIS A 130 -11.06 -6.27 1.01
N LEU A 131 -11.33 -5.00 1.32
CA LEU A 131 -10.95 -4.39 2.58
C LEU A 131 -11.79 -5.02 3.71
N VAL A 132 -11.12 -5.34 4.82
CA VAL A 132 -11.76 -5.92 6.01
C VAL A 132 -12.01 -4.83 7.04
N THR A 133 -11.02 -3.97 7.27
CA THR A 133 -11.09 -2.93 8.29
C THR A 133 -10.96 -1.51 7.75
N GLY A 134 -10.33 -1.33 6.59
CA GLY A 134 -9.90 -0.04 6.05
C GLY A 134 -8.66 0.53 6.77
N GLU A 135 -8.09 -0.18 7.74
CA GLU A 135 -6.87 0.19 8.47
C GLU A 135 -5.61 -0.25 7.71
N ILE A 136 -5.55 -0.04 6.45
CA ILE A 136 -4.49 -0.28 5.46
C ILE A 136 -3.48 -1.39 5.79
N ALA A 137 -2.84 -1.34 6.98
CA ALA A 137 -1.85 -2.33 7.40
C ALA A 137 -2.48 -3.71 7.63
N GLU A 138 -3.66 -3.76 8.25
CA GLU A 138 -4.40 -5.00 8.46
C GLU A 138 -4.92 -5.55 7.13
N ASP A 139 -5.43 -4.69 6.26
CA ASP A 139 -5.93 -5.09 4.94
C ASP A 139 -4.81 -5.60 4.04
N LEU A 140 -3.62 -4.99 4.11
CA LEU A 140 -2.44 -5.51 3.41
C LEU A 140 -2.00 -6.86 3.96
N THR A 141 -2.04 -7.04 5.28
CA THR A 141 -1.73 -8.33 5.92
C THR A 141 -2.71 -9.41 5.47
N ASN A 142 -4.01 -9.09 5.43
CA ASN A 142 -5.04 -9.97 4.91
C ASN A 142 -4.82 -10.30 3.43
N TYR A 143 -4.50 -9.29 2.61
CA TYR A 143 -4.15 -9.48 1.20
C TYR A 143 -2.97 -10.47 1.03
N LEU A 144 -1.91 -10.32 1.82
CA LEU A 144 -0.72 -11.18 1.74
C LEU A 144 -0.96 -12.59 2.29
N ALA A 145 -1.84 -12.75 3.30
CA ALA A 145 -2.16 -14.02 3.92
C ALA A 145 -3.14 -14.87 3.10
N TRP A 146 -3.90 -14.26 2.16
CA TRP A 146 -4.96 -14.95 1.45
C TRP A 146 -4.42 -15.75 0.25
N PRO A 147 -4.58 -17.11 0.23
CA PRO A 147 -4.10 -17.95 -0.87
C PRO A 147 -4.86 -17.74 -2.19
N GLY A 148 -5.97 -17.02 -2.15
CA GLY A 148 -6.90 -16.80 -3.26
C GLY A 148 -6.88 -15.38 -3.84
N THR A 149 -5.80 -14.62 -3.69
CA THR A 149 -5.65 -13.37 -4.45
C THR A 149 -5.83 -13.68 -5.93
N SER A 150 -6.97 -13.29 -6.48
CA SER A 150 -7.31 -13.51 -7.88
C SER A 150 -6.31 -12.73 -8.74
N HIS A 151 -5.28 -13.43 -9.17
CA HIS A 151 -4.41 -12.92 -10.22
C HIS A 151 -5.26 -12.91 -11.49
N SER A 152 -5.61 -11.73 -11.97
CA SER A 152 -6.22 -11.58 -13.29
C SER A 152 -5.17 -11.81 -14.37
N SER A 153 -4.67 -13.01 -14.46
CA SER A 153 -4.03 -13.58 -15.63
C SER A 153 -4.66 -14.94 -15.84
N ASN A 154 -5.14 -15.18 -17.05
CA ASN A 154 -5.81 -16.35 -17.58
C ASN A 154 -5.07 -17.67 -17.24
N ARG A 155 -5.04 -18.07 -15.97
CA ARG A 155 -4.49 -19.37 -15.53
C ARG A 155 -5.55 -20.13 -14.75
N ARG A 156 -5.76 -21.35 -15.22
CA ARG A 156 -6.60 -22.38 -14.61
C ARG A 156 -6.23 -22.60 -13.14
N PRO A 157 -7.19 -22.89 -12.24
CA PRO A 157 -6.90 -23.19 -10.85
C PRO A 157 -6.04 -24.47 -10.75
N GLY A 158 -4.92 -24.38 -10.13
CA GLY A 158 -4.02 -25.49 -9.87
C GLY A 158 -2.56 -25.09 -9.99
N THR A 159 -1.86 -25.13 -8.86
CA THR A 159 -0.42 -24.95 -8.67
C THR A 159 0.08 -23.50 -8.51
N ALA A 160 -0.14 -22.92 -7.33
CA ALA A 160 0.76 -21.91 -6.81
C ALA A 160 1.79 -22.61 -5.90
N ARG A 161 3.07 -22.61 -6.31
CA ARG A 161 4.21 -22.80 -5.41
C ARG A 161 4.99 -21.49 -5.40
N TRP A 162 5.20 -20.99 -4.19
CA TRP A 162 6.06 -19.83 -3.87
C TRP A 162 7.53 -20.22 -3.95
#